data_a9ace0ee8676e4959fd63f7211fc3db3
#
_entry.id   a9ace0ee8676e4959fd63f7211fc3db3
#
_cell.length_a   1.000
_cell.length_b   1.000
_cell.length_c   1.000
_cell.angle_alpha   90.00
_cell.angle_beta   90.00
_cell.angle_gamma   90.00
#
_symmetry.space_group_name_H-M   'P 1'
#
loop_
_entity.id
_entity.type
_entity.pdbx_description
1 polymer ?
#
loop_
_entity_poly.entity_id
_entity_poly.type
_entity_poly.pdbx_seq_one_letter_code
_entity_poly.pdbx_strand_id
1 'polypeptide(L)'
;MPILNSKNLKNILITGGAGFIGSNLIKELLMNHKFNKIISIDNYSTGRKSNHHKNKKVEYVKLDCRKIFENKKVLNFKPQYIFHFGEFSRVVPSFDLAHDCLDNNISGTYNVLKYALRNKSKLIYSTSSMSIGDKKNENLSLYAWTKAKNFELIRNFDRWYGLNYTSVCFFNVFGENQISTGPMASVIGIFERQYRNRKPLTIVRPGTQKRDFTHIEDAVNGAILSAKKGSKKMYFIGSGKSYSILNITKKFKTKIKYIPKRPGEKFTGKAKLYLSSKELGYKSRYNLESYIKNFIKNTKI
;
A
#
# COMPACT_ATOMS: atom_id res chain seq x y z
N MET A 1 -9.06 -26.24 8.57
CA MET A 1 -8.71 -25.37 9.71
C MET A 1 -9.94 -24.59 10.12
N PRO A 2 -10.33 -24.57 11.40
CA PRO A 2 -11.56 -23.95 11.83
C PRO A 2 -11.52 -22.46 11.54
N ILE A 3 -12.55 -21.99 10.87
CA ILE A 3 -12.86 -20.59 10.63
C ILE A 3 -13.04 -19.93 12.01
N LEU A 4 -11.99 -19.23 12.48
CA LEU A 4 -12.07 -18.39 13.66
C LEU A 4 -13.33 -17.54 13.57
N ASN A 5 -14.18 -17.57 14.59
CA ASN A 5 -15.39 -16.78 14.75
C ASN A 5 -15.19 -15.37 14.19
N SER A 6 -15.62 -15.18 12.95
CA SER A 6 -15.46 -13.95 12.21
C SER A 6 -16.50 -12.98 12.76
N LYS A 7 -16.07 -12.02 13.60
CA LYS A 7 -16.86 -10.80 13.71
C LYS A 7 -17.05 -10.30 12.28
N ASN A 8 -18.28 -10.39 11.78
CA ASN A 8 -18.61 -9.92 10.43
C ASN A 8 -18.08 -8.48 10.28
N LEU A 9 -17.26 -8.26 9.27
CA LEU A 9 -16.82 -6.90 8.91
C LEU A 9 -18.06 -6.18 8.39
N LYS A 10 -18.72 -5.35 9.22
CA LYS A 10 -20.00 -4.73 8.85
C LYS A 10 -19.83 -3.79 7.65
N ASN A 11 -19.64 -2.51 7.89
CA ASN A 11 -19.45 -1.49 6.86
C ASN A 11 -17.97 -1.11 6.77
N ILE A 12 -17.44 -0.99 5.56
CA ILE A 12 -16.03 -0.71 5.31
C ILE A 12 -15.92 0.50 4.40
N LEU A 13 -15.11 1.50 4.79
CA LEU A 13 -14.66 2.56 3.90
C LEU A 13 -13.23 2.24 3.45
N ILE A 14 -12.97 2.35 2.15
CA ILE A 14 -11.64 2.20 1.57
C ILE A 14 -11.30 3.47 0.81
N THR A 15 -10.25 4.18 1.19
CA THR A 15 -9.71 5.28 0.40
C THR A 15 -8.62 4.75 -0.52
N GLY A 16 -8.56 5.25 -1.76
CA GLY A 16 -7.66 4.69 -2.77
C GLY A 16 -8.11 3.32 -3.29
N GLY A 17 -9.42 3.04 -3.26
CA GLY A 17 -9.95 1.72 -3.61
C GLY A 17 -9.94 1.39 -5.11
N ALA A 18 -9.71 2.36 -6.00
CA ALA A 18 -9.45 2.14 -7.42
C ALA A 18 -7.95 2.01 -7.73
N GLY A 19 -7.09 2.18 -6.72
CA GLY A 19 -5.64 2.02 -6.81
C GLY A 19 -5.18 0.57 -6.71
N PHE A 20 -3.87 0.37 -6.72
CA PHE A 20 -3.23 -0.95 -6.71
C PHE A 20 -3.60 -1.80 -5.48
N ILE A 21 -3.34 -1.30 -4.27
CA ILE A 21 -3.59 -2.07 -3.04
C ILE A 21 -5.08 -2.13 -2.72
N GLY A 22 -5.78 -0.99 -2.88
CA GLY A 22 -7.21 -0.90 -2.54
C GLY A 22 -8.10 -1.80 -3.38
N SER A 23 -7.85 -1.91 -4.69
CA SER A 23 -8.64 -2.79 -5.57
C SER A 23 -8.44 -4.27 -5.25
N ASN A 24 -7.21 -4.68 -4.93
CA ASN A 24 -6.94 -6.05 -4.50
C ASN A 24 -7.53 -6.35 -3.12
N LEU A 25 -7.56 -5.37 -2.21
CA LEU A 25 -8.27 -5.51 -0.93
C LEU A 25 -9.77 -5.74 -1.16
N ILE A 26 -10.40 -4.96 -2.06
CA ILE A 26 -11.82 -5.15 -2.42
C ILE A 26 -12.05 -6.55 -3.00
N LYS A 27 -11.19 -7.00 -3.93
CA LYS A 27 -11.24 -8.35 -4.51
C LYS A 27 -11.23 -9.42 -3.42
N GLU A 28 -10.27 -9.38 -2.51
CA GLU A 28 -10.11 -10.35 -1.43
C GLU A 28 -11.32 -10.35 -0.47
N LEU A 29 -11.81 -9.15 -0.11
CA LEU A 29 -12.98 -9.03 0.74
C LEU A 29 -14.22 -9.64 0.09
N LEU A 30 -14.43 -9.43 -1.20
CA LEU A 30 -15.55 -10.00 -1.95
C LEU A 30 -15.50 -11.52 -2.04
N MET A 31 -14.31 -12.09 -2.18
CA MET A 31 -14.12 -13.53 -2.37
C MET A 31 -14.17 -14.32 -1.05
N ASN A 32 -13.55 -13.77 0.01
CA ASN A 32 -13.20 -14.59 1.17
C ASN A 32 -13.73 -14.05 2.50
N HIS A 33 -14.51 -12.92 2.51
CA HIS A 33 -14.97 -12.33 3.75
C HIS A 33 -16.46 -11.97 3.75
N LYS A 34 -17.08 -12.05 4.92
CA LYS A 34 -18.46 -11.58 5.14
C LYS A 34 -18.44 -10.11 5.57
N PHE A 35 -19.16 -9.26 4.87
CA PHE A 35 -19.37 -7.84 5.19
C PHE A 35 -20.72 -7.36 4.66
N ASN A 36 -21.19 -6.19 5.13
CA ASN A 36 -22.45 -5.62 4.67
C ASN A 36 -22.24 -4.83 3.38
N LYS A 37 -21.47 -3.74 3.46
CA LYS A 37 -21.23 -2.82 2.36
C LYS A 37 -19.81 -2.24 2.40
N ILE A 38 -19.24 -1.99 1.23
CA ILE A 38 -18.03 -1.23 1.02
C ILE A 38 -18.38 0.07 0.29
N ILE A 39 -17.93 1.22 0.81
CA ILE A 39 -17.75 2.44 0.03
C ILE A 39 -16.27 2.60 -0.26
N SER A 40 -15.94 2.69 -1.56
CA SER A 40 -14.61 2.97 -2.06
C SER A 40 -14.54 4.41 -2.53
N ILE A 41 -13.71 5.24 -1.92
CA ILE A 41 -13.45 6.61 -2.39
C ILE A 41 -12.08 6.69 -3.05
N ASP A 42 -12.01 7.37 -4.20
CA ASP A 42 -10.78 7.56 -4.97
C ASP A 42 -10.91 8.85 -5.79
N ASN A 43 -9.85 9.66 -5.86
CA ASN A 43 -9.82 10.85 -6.74
C ASN A 43 -9.34 10.53 -8.15
N TYR A 44 -8.93 9.27 -8.38
CA TYR A 44 -8.40 8.76 -9.65
C TYR A 44 -7.11 9.43 -10.14
N SER A 45 -6.33 10.02 -9.26
CA SER A 45 -4.99 10.52 -9.62
C SER A 45 -4.07 9.40 -10.12
N THR A 46 -4.19 8.21 -9.54
CA THR A 46 -3.48 6.99 -9.97
C THR A 46 -4.37 5.77 -10.05
N GLY A 47 -5.54 5.81 -9.43
CA GLY A 47 -6.57 4.79 -9.50
C GLY A 47 -7.20 4.70 -10.90
N ARG A 48 -7.75 3.55 -11.26
CA ARG A 48 -8.35 3.29 -12.57
C ARG A 48 -9.72 2.65 -12.42
N LYS A 49 -10.69 3.08 -13.24
CA LYS A 49 -12.02 2.45 -13.28
C LYS A 49 -11.95 0.97 -13.71
N SER A 50 -10.94 0.58 -14.49
CA SER A 50 -10.72 -0.82 -14.88
C SER A 50 -10.38 -1.74 -13.67
N ASN A 51 -9.99 -1.18 -12.53
CA ASN A 51 -9.76 -1.92 -11.31
C ASN A 51 -11.04 -2.12 -10.46
N HIS A 52 -12.19 -1.65 -10.94
CA HIS A 52 -13.45 -1.83 -10.21
C HIS A 52 -13.95 -3.27 -10.30
N HIS A 53 -14.40 -3.80 -9.18
CA HIS A 53 -15.10 -5.08 -9.11
C HIS A 53 -16.61 -4.84 -9.09
N LYS A 54 -17.32 -5.30 -10.13
CA LYS A 54 -18.78 -5.18 -10.23
C LYS A 54 -19.45 -6.06 -9.18
N ASN A 55 -19.99 -5.45 -8.13
CA ASN A 55 -20.71 -6.15 -7.07
C ASN A 55 -21.66 -5.16 -6.36
N LYS A 56 -22.89 -5.58 -6.07
CA LYS A 56 -23.93 -4.75 -5.41
C LYS A 56 -23.55 -4.28 -3.99
N LYS A 57 -22.59 -4.96 -3.35
CA LYS A 57 -22.08 -4.57 -2.03
C LYS A 57 -20.98 -3.53 -2.08
N VAL A 58 -20.47 -3.18 -3.26
CA VAL A 58 -19.37 -2.21 -3.43
C VAL A 58 -19.87 -1.01 -4.19
N GLU A 59 -19.69 0.16 -3.60
CA GLU A 59 -20.03 1.44 -4.21
C GLU A 59 -18.76 2.27 -4.38
N TYR A 60 -18.51 2.72 -5.61
CA TYR A 60 -17.36 3.56 -5.95
C TYR A 60 -17.79 5.02 -6.05
N VAL A 61 -17.17 5.87 -5.25
CA VAL A 61 -17.43 7.31 -5.22
C VAL A 61 -16.16 8.05 -5.65
N LYS A 62 -16.25 8.84 -6.73
CA LYS A 62 -15.16 9.76 -7.10
C LYS A 62 -15.10 10.88 -6.07
N LEU A 63 -14.13 10.79 -5.15
CA LEU A 63 -13.98 11.74 -4.05
C LEU A 63 -12.53 11.79 -3.57
N ASP A 64 -12.05 13.00 -3.35
CA ASP A 64 -10.78 13.24 -2.70
C ASP A 64 -10.92 13.15 -1.17
N CYS A 65 -9.94 12.55 -0.49
CA CYS A 65 -9.95 12.42 0.98
C CYS A 65 -10.01 13.78 1.69
N ARG A 66 -9.45 14.83 1.08
CA ARG A 66 -9.50 16.21 1.59
C ARG A 66 -10.93 16.76 1.67
N LYS A 67 -11.84 16.21 0.85
CA LYS A 67 -13.25 16.61 0.72
C LYS A 67 -14.23 15.59 1.30
N ILE A 68 -13.77 14.70 2.17
CA ILE A 68 -14.60 13.61 2.71
C ILE A 68 -15.87 14.12 3.40
N PHE A 69 -15.82 15.31 4.00
CA PHE A 69 -16.96 15.95 4.68
C PHE A 69 -17.93 16.66 3.73
N GLU A 70 -17.59 16.86 2.48
CA GLU A 70 -18.46 17.50 1.47
C GLU A 70 -19.43 16.52 0.82
N ASN A 71 -19.22 15.21 0.96
CA ASN A 71 -20.04 14.19 0.32
C ASN A 71 -21.09 13.60 1.29
N LYS A 72 -22.36 13.98 1.11
CA LYS A 72 -23.48 13.54 1.96
C LYS A 72 -23.59 12.01 2.08
N LYS A 73 -23.34 11.27 0.99
CA LYS A 73 -23.40 9.80 0.99
C LYS A 73 -22.32 9.20 1.89
N VAL A 74 -21.08 9.68 1.79
CA VAL A 74 -19.98 9.23 2.65
C VAL A 74 -20.22 9.65 4.09
N LEU A 75 -20.72 10.87 4.33
CA LEU A 75 -21.05 11.36 5.69
C LEU A 75 -22.10 10.51 6.41
N ASN A 76 -23.10 10.01 5.68
CA ASN A 76 -24.17 9.18 6.23
C ASN A 76 -23.77 7.70 6.36
N PHE A 77 -22.66 7.30 5.75
CA PHE A 77 -22.12 5.96 5.86
C PHE A 77 -21.33 5.82 7.17
N LYS A 78 -21.72 4.85 8.00
CA LYS A 78 -21.07 4.59 9.29
C LYS A 78 -20.16 3.36 9.17
N PRO A 79 -18.90 3.50 8.74
CA PRO A 79 -18.00 2.38 8.61
C PRO A 79 -17.51 1.90 9.98
N GLN A 80 -17.42 0.60 10.16
CA GLN A 80 -16.72 -0.01 11.30
C GLN A 80 -15.20 0.00 11.10
N TYR A 81 -14.76 -0.16 9.85
CA TYR A 81 -13.36 -0.17 9.46
C TYR A 81 -13.11 0.84 8.35
N ILE A 82 -11.99 1.54 8.45
CA ILE A 82 -11.49 2.44 7.42
C ILE A 82 -10.10 1.98 7.01
N PHE A 83 -9.93 1.53 5.75
CA PHE A 83 -8.61 1.26 5.18
C PHE A 83 -8.17 2.51 4.42
N HIS A 84 -7.17 3.21 4.92
CA HIS A 84 -6.67 4.44 4.33
C HIS A 84 -5.42 4.18 3.49
N PHE A 85 -5.63 4.05 2.16
CA PHE A 85 -4.61 3.81 1.14
C PHE A 85 -4.57 4.91 0.06
N GLY A 86 -5.51 5.86 0.12
CA GLY A 86 -5.63 6.98 -0.82
C GLY A 86 -4.68 8.11 -0.48
N GLU A 87 -3.38 7.88 -0.67
CA GLU A 87 -2.32 8.86 -0.43
C GLU A 87 -1.32 8.85 -1.58
N PHE A 88 -0.56 9.94 -1.73
CA PHE A 88 0.59 9.99 -2.62
C PHE A 88 1.64 8.95 -2.18
N SER A 89 2.16 8.13 -3.10
CA SER A 89 2.84 6.88 -2.71
C SER A 89 4.21 6.64 -3.38
N ARG A 90 4.90 7.69 -3.83
CA ARG A 90 6.21 7.54 -4.50
C ARG A 90 7.23 8.57 -4.05
N VAL A 91 8.50 8.11 -3.95
CA VAL A 91 9.64 8.92 -3.51
C VAL A 91 10.01 9.96 -4.57
N VAL A 92 10.41 9.51 -5.76
CA VAL A 92 10.95 10.42 -6.79
C VAL A 92 9.92 11.46 -7.22
N PRO A 93 8.68 11.12 -7.57
CA PRO A 93 7.70 12.15 -7.92
C PRO A 93 7.38 13.15 -6.80
N SER A 94 7.65 12.82 -5.53
CA SER A 94 7.41 13.77 -4.43
C SER A 94 8.34 14.98 -4.42
N PHE A 95 9.41 14.96 -5.20
CA PHE A 95 10.27 16.14 -5.37
C PHE A 95 9.67 17.13 -6.37
N ASP A 96 9.10 16.60 -7.47
CA ASP A 96 8.51 17.45 -8.52
C ASP A 96 7.07 17.86 -8.18
N LEU A 97 6.33 17.00 -7.47
CA LEU A 97 4.93 17.17 -7.09
C LEU A 97 4.82 17.38 -5.57
N ALA A 98 5.64 18.27 -5.01
CA ALA A 98 5.76 18.48 -3.56
C ALA A 98 4.43 18.92 -2.93
N HIS A 99 3.74 19.87 -3.56
CA HIS A 99 2.45 20.37 -3.10
C HIS A 99 1.41 19.24 -3.05
N ASP A 100 1.27 18.46 -4.13
CA ASP A 100 0.33 17.35 -4.20
C ASP A 100 0.64 16.27 -3.16
N CYS A 101 1.94 15.98 -2.96
CA CYS A 101 2.37 15.01 -1.96
C CYS A 101 2.01 15.47 -0.54
N LEU A 102 2.31 16.72 -0.21
CA LEU A 102 2.03 17.29 1.11
C LEU A 102 0.52 17.33 1.38
N ASP A 103 -0.24 17.93 0.47
CA ASP A 103 -1.65 18.18 0.65
C ASP A 103 -2.46 16.88 0.66
N ASN A 104 -2.21 15.94 -0.27
CA ASN A 104 -2.87 14.64 -0.24
C ASN A 104 -2.56 13.85 1.04
N ASN A 105 -1.28 13.83 1.46
CA ASN A 105 -0.88 13.00 2.58
C ASN A 105 -1.26 13.63 3.92
N ILE A 106 -1.01 14.92 4.13
CA ILE A 106 -1.27 15.55 5.42
C ILE A 106 -2.75 15.96 5.55
N SER A 107 -3.25 16.82 4.66
CA SER A 107 -4.64 17.30 4.73
C SER A 107 -5.64 16.16 4.52
N GLY A 108 -5.36 15.26 3.56
CA GLY A 108 -6.20 14.10 3.30
C GLY A 108 -6.27 13.16 4.52
N THR A 109 -5.12 12.80 5.10
CA THR A 109 -5.08 11.94 6.29
C THR A 109 -5.76 12.61 7.48
N TYR A 110 -5.51 13.89 7.74
CA TYR A 110 -6.19 14.62 8.82
C TYR A 110 -7.72 14.53 8.73
N ASN A 111 -8.28 14.72 7.53
CA ASN A 111 -9.73 14.59 7.35
C ASN A 111 -10.23 13.16 7.54
N VAL A 112 -9.46 12.16 7.13
CA VAL A 112 -9.80 10.75 7.39
C VAL A 112 -9.75 10.43 8.89
N LEU A 113 -8.81 11.00 9.65
CA LEU A 113 -8.74 10.84 11.11
C LEU A 113 -9.97 11.44 11.79
N LYS A 114 -10.37 12.66 11.42
CA LYS A 114 -11.62 13.29 11.93
C LYS A 114 -12.85 12.44 11.61
N TYR A 115 -12.92 11.91 10.40
CA TYR A 115 -14.02 11.05 9.97
C TYR A 115 -14.03 9.72 10.75
N ALA A 116 -12.87 9.13 11.02
CA ALA A 116 -12.74 7.92 11.82
C ALA A 116 -13.20 8.13 13.27
N LEU A 117 -12.81 9.25 13.89
CA LEU A 117 -13.27 9.63 15.24
C LEU A 117 -14.79 9.82 15.30
N ARG A 118 -15.35 10.60 14.36
CA ARG A 118 -16.81 10.83 14.27
C ARG A 118 -17.61 9.54 14.24
N ASN A 119 -17.13 8.54 13.52
CA ASN A 119 -17.81 7.25 13.33
C ASN A 119 -17.39 6.17 14.33
N LYS A 120 -16.46 6.47 15.24
CA LYS A 120 -15.84 5.47 16.14
C LYS A 120 -15.28 4.27 15.38
N SER A 121 -14.75 4.51 14.16
CA SER A 121 -14.21 3.49 13.27
C SER A 121 -12.82 3.07 13.70
N LYS A 122 -12.46 1.79 13.44
CA LYS A 122 -11.07 1.37 13.47
C LYS A 122 -10.38 1.77 12.18
N LEU A 123 -9.34 2.60 12.29
CA LEU A 123 -8.50 3.01 11.18
C LEU A 123 -7.39 1.99 10.92
N ILE A 124 -7.25 1.53 9.68
CA ILE A 124 -6.09 0.77 9.20
C ILE A 124 -5.31 1.70 8.26
N TYR A 125 -4.19 2.20 8.75
CA TYR A 125 -3.35 3.17 8.04
C TYR A 125 -2.16 2.51 7.37
N SER A 126 -1.89 2.87 6.11
CA SER A 126 -0.69 2.41 5.40
C SER A 126 0.50 3.33 5.64
N THR A 127 1.49 2.88 6.39
CA THR A 127 2.81 3.49 6.41
C THR A 127 3.71 2.91 5.31
N SER A 128 4.92 3.40 5.20
CA SER A 128 5.89 2.97 4.20
C SER A 128 7.20 2.54 4.84
N SER A 129 7.83 1.51 4.27
CA SER A 129 9.19 1.15 4.65
C SER A 129 10.21 2.28 4.45
N MET A 130 9.87 3.29 3.66
CA MET A 130 10.69 4.50 3.47
C MET A 130 10.68 5.42 4.69
N SER A 131 9.59 5.45 5.47
CA SER A 131 9.42 6.33 6.64
C SER A 131 9.86 5.69 7.96
N ILE A 132 10.43 4.49 7.94
CA ILE A 132 10.86 3.76 9.12
C ILE A 132 12.38 3.55 9.14
N GLY A 133 12.93 3.45 10.33
CA GLY A 133 14.36 3.28 10.58
C GLY A 133 14.89 4.41 11.45
N ASP A 134 16.11 4.85 11.17
CA ASP A 134 16.66 6.05 11.81
C ASP A 134 16.04 7.34 11.24
N LYS A 135 16.20 8.46 11.95
CA LYS A 135 15.71 9.79 11.49
C LYS A 135 16.22 10.19 10.09
N LYS A 136 17.33 9.59 9.62
CA LYS A 136 17.88 9.85 8.28
C LYS A 136 16.94 9.32 7.19
N ASN A 137 16.24 8.19 7.42
CA ASN A 137 15.36 7.61 6.41
C ASN A 137 14.07 8.42 6.20
N GLU A 138 13.48 8.97 7.25
CA GLU A 138 12.26 9.78 7.13
C GLU A 138 12.49 11.10 6.38
N ASN A 139 13.71 11.61 6.40
CA ASN A 139 14.08 12.87 5.76
C ASN A 139 14.63 12.69 4.33
N LEU A 140 14.62 11.48 3.76
CA LEU A 140 15.11 11.24 2.41
C LEU A 140 14.24 11.85 1.31
N SER A 141 12.95 12.08 1.58
CA SER A 141 12.00 12.67 0.62
C SER A 141 10.76 13.19 1.34
N LEU A 142 10.05 14.11 0.70
CA LEU A 142 8.77 14.61 1.22
C LEU A 142 7.76 13.48 1.43
N TYR A 143 7.71 12.48 0.53
CA TYR A 143 6.88 11.28 0.70
C TYR A 143 7.22 10.52 2.00
N ALA A 144 8.50 10.25 2.25
CA ALA A 144 8.92 9.55 3.46
C ALA A 144 8.57 10.36 4.72
N TRP A 145 8.82 11.65 4.68
CA TRP A 145 8.51 12.60 5.75
C TRP A 145 7.01 12.64 6.06
N THR A 146 6.15 12.83 5.06
CA THR A 146 4.69 12.86 5.27
C THR A 146 4.17 11.56 5.87
N LYS A 147 4.69 10.42 5.45
CA LYS A 147 4.32 9.11 6.02
C LYS A 147 4.74 8.96 7.49
N ALA A 148 5.93 9.44 7.84
CA ALA A 148 6.40 9.44 9.23
C ALA A 148 5.55 10.37 10.10
N LYS A 149 5.30 11.60 9.63
CA LYS A 149 4.50 12.61 10.37
C LYS A 149 3.03 12.21 10.50
N ASN A 150 2.44 11.59 9.50
CA ASN A 150 1.09 11.03 9.63
C ASN A 150 1.01 9.92 10.67
N PHE A 151 2.02 9.05 10.77
CA PHE A 151 2.02 8.04 11.82
C PHE A 151 2.17 8.66 13.23
N GLU A 152 2.98 9.70 13.36
CA GLU A 152 3.10 10.49 14.59
C GLU A 152 1.76 11.16 14.94
N LEU A 153 1.10 11.79 13.97
CA LEU A 153 -0.22 12.41 14.12
C LEU A 153 -1.28 11.40 14.57
N ILE A 154 -1.31 10.21 13.96
CA ILE A 154 -2.24 9.12 14.32
C ILE A 154 -2.06 8.71 15.79
N ARG A 155 -0.80 8.58 16.25
CA ARG A 155 -0.50 8.27 17.65
C ARG A 155 -0.96 9.37 18.59
N ASN A 156 -0.84 10.63 18.19
CA ASN A 156 -1.33 11.77 18.97
C ASN A 156 -2.85 11.83 18.98
N PHE A 157 -3.52 11.52 17.87
CA PHE A 157 -4.99 11.40 17.83
C PHE A 157 -5.51 10.29 18.76
N ASP A 158 -4.76 9.19 18.90
CA ASP A 158 -5.07 8.19 19.92
C ASP A 158 -4.93 8.75 21.34
N ARG A 159 -3.84 9.45 21.64
CA ARG A 159 -3.60 10.04 22.96
C ARG A 159 -4.62 11.13 23.33
N TRP A 160 -4.95 11.99 22.35
CA TRP A 160 -5.83 13.14 22.58
C TRP A 160 -7.31 12.78 22.52
N TYR A 161 -7.70 11.87 21.65
CA TYR A 161 -9.11 11.62 21.30
C TYR A 161 -9.53 10.15 21.38
N GLY A 162 -8.63 9.24 21.73
CA GLY A 162 -8.91 7.81 21.82
C GLY A 162 -9.13 7.12 20.47
N LEU A 163 -8.48 7.61 19.39
CA LEU A 163 -8.60 7.01 18.07
C LEU A 163 -8.23 5.53 18.09
N ASN A 164 -9.13 4.66 17.64
CA ASN A 164 -8.83 3.27 17.44
C ASN A 164 -8.13 3.07 16.09
N TYR A 165 -6.88 2.63 16.11
CA TYR A 165 -6.10 2.47 14.89
C TYR A 165 -5.20 1.24 14.89
N THR A 166 -4.73 0.89 13.71
CA THR A 166 -3.62 -0.03 13.45
C THR A 166 -2.87 0.47 12.23
N SER A 167 -1.57 0.44 12.24
CA SER A 167 -0.75 0.78 11.07
C SER A 167 -0.12 -0.45 10.46
N VAL A 168 -0.12 -0.50 9.13
CA VAL A 168 0.57 -1.51 8.32
C VAL A 168 1.70 -0.85 7.55
N CYS A 169 2.91 -1.35 7.73
CA CYS A 169 4.06 -0.86 7.00
C CYS A 169 4.39 -1.80 5.85
N PHE A 170 4.05 -1.37 4.63
CA PHE A 170 4.28 -2.16 3.42
C PHE A 170 5.71 -2.02 2.90
N PHE A 171 6.24 -3.15 2.37
CA PHE A 171 7.56 -3.24 1.74
C PHE A 171 7.41 -3.58 0.26
N ASN A 172 7.71 -2.63 -0.63
CA ASN A 172 7.73 -2.75 -2.10
C ASN A 172 6.73 -3.76 -2.68
N VAL A 173 5.46 -3.44 -2.57
CA VAL A 173 4.38 -4.33 -3.01
C VAL A 173 4.42 -4.52 -4.52
N PHE A 174 4.24 -5.76 -5.00
CA PHE A 174 4.18 -6.15 -6.41
C PHE A 174 3.04 -7.13 -6.67
N GLY A 175 2.61 -7.24 -7.92
CA GLY A 175 1.58 -8.19 -8.34
C GLY A 175 0.48 -7.57 -9.19
N GLU A 176 -0.70 -8.20 -9.20
CA GLU A 176 -1.85 -7.81 -10.02
C GLU A 176 -2.25 -6.34 -9.78
N ASN A 177 -2.57 -5.61 -10.85
CA ASN A 177 -2.93 -4.19 -10.87
C ASN A 177 -1.81 -3.22 -10.47
N GLN A 178 -0.55 -3.67 -10.37
CA GLN A 178 0.57 -2.75 -10.10
C GLN A 178 0.75 -1.75 -11.25
N ILE A 179 1.14 -0.53 -10.90
CA ILE A 179 1.40 0.51 -11.89
C ILE A 179 2.72 0.21 -12.61
N SER A 180 2.70 0.09 -13.94
CA SER A 180 3.86 -0.24 -14.78
C SER A 180 4.34 0.91 -15.65
N THR A 181 3.58 2.02 -15.74
CA THR A 181 3.86 3.17 -16.60
C THR A 181 3.81 4.48 -15.81
N GLY A 182 4.47 5.51 -16.33
CA GLY A 182 4.51 6.84 -15.72
C GLY A 182 5.37 6.93 -14.45
N PRO A 183 5.38 8.10 -13.81
CA PRO A 183 6.24 8.38 -12.65
C PRO A 183 5.87 7.56 -11.40
N MET A 184 4.62 7.11 -11.33
CA MET A 184 4.11 6.33 -10.20
C MET A 184 4.33 4.81 -10.36
N ALA A 185 5.07 4.36 -11.39
CA ALA A 185 5.31 2.95 -11.65
C ALA A 185 6.18 2.27 -10.58
N SER A 186 5.86 1.01 -10.25
CA SER A 186 6.68 0.16 -9.38
C SER A 186 7.85 -0.45 -10.15
N VAL A 187 8.94 -0.78 -9.46
CA VAL A 187 10.12 -1.36 -10.12
C VAL A 187 9.82 -2.69 -10.81
N ILE A 188 9.03 -3.57 -10.17
CA ILE A 188 8.64 -4.84 -10.80
C ILE A 188 7.72 -4.60 -11.99
N GLY A 189 6.75 -3.69 -11.88
CA GLY A 189 5.87 -3.32 -13.00
C GLY A 189 6.65 -2.72 -14.18
N ILE A 190 7.69 -1.91 -13.92
CA ILE A 190 8.58 -1.39 -14.97
C ILE A 190 9.31 -2.55 -15.67
N PHE A 191 9.87 -3.49 -14.89
CA PHE A 191 10.61 -4.63 -15.44
C PHE A 191 9.70 -5.54 -16.27
N GLU A 192 8.52 -5.86 -15.80
CA GLU A 192 7.53 -6.64 -16.56
C GLU A 192 7.16 -5.98 -17.89
N ARG A 193 6.88 -4.68 -17.87
CA ARG A 193 6.57 -3.92 -19.09
C ARG A 193 7.76 -3.92 -20.06
N GLN A 194 8.97 -3.67 -19.56
CA GLN A 194 10.17 -3.66 -20.39
C GLN A 194 10.42 -5.05 -20.99
N TYR A 195 10.26 -6.10 -20.20
CA TYR A 195 10.40 -7.48 -20.66
C TYR A 195 9.40 -7.81 -21.77
N ARG A 196 8.09 -7.55 -21.57
CA ARG A 196 7.06 -7.78 -22.61
C ARG A 196 7.37 -7.04 -23.91
N ASN A 197 7.95 -5.86 -23.81
CA ASN A 197 8.31 -5.04 -24.98
C ASN A 197 9.70 -5.35 -25.55
N ARG A 198 10.36 -6.44 -25.12
CA ARG A 198 11.72 -6.82 -25.53
C ARG A 198 12.77 -5.72 -25.33
N LYS A 199 12.56 -4.83 -24.35
CA LYS A 199 13.49 -3.73 -24.02
C LYS A 199 14.41 -4.11 -22.87
N PRO A 200 15.65 -3.57 -22.85
CA PRO A 200 16.54 -3.74 -21.69
C PRO A 200 15.90 -3.27 -20.41
N LEU A 201 16.13 -3.99 -19.29
CA LEU A 201 15.68 -3.56 -17.97
C LEU A 201 16.54 -2.39 -17.49
N THR A 202 15.89 -1.31 -17.03
CA THR A 202 16.59 -0.13 -16.54
C THR A 202 16.88 -0.23 -15.04
N ILE A 203 18.16 -0.11 -14.67
CA ILE A 203 18.61 -0.16 -13.28
C ILE A 203 19.20 1.19 -12.88
N VAL A 204 18.70 1.75 -11.77
CA VAL A 204 19.31 2.93 -11.13
C VAL A 204 20.66 2.50 -10.53
N ARG A 205 21.76 3.22 -10.89
CA ARG A 205 23.08 2.95 -10.33
C ARG A 205 23.11 3.04 -8.80
N PRO A 206 23.85 2.16 -8.10
CA PRO A 206 24.70 1.08 -8.61
C PRO A 206 23.98 -0.25 -8.88
N GLY A 207 22.67 -0.39 -8.53
CA GLY A 207 21.89 -1.64 -8.63
C GLY A 207 22.05 -2.58 -7.43
N THR A 208 22.96 -2.28 -6.51
CA THR A 208 23.21 -3.08 -5.29
C THR A 208 22.26 -2.77 -4.14
N GLN A 209 21.43 -1.71 -4.27
CA GLN A 209 20.41 -1.37 -3.28
C GLN A 209 19.44 -2.53 -3.06
N LYS A 210 19.27 -2.90 -1.78
CA LYS A 210 18.46 -4.06 -1.38
C LYS A 210 17.05 -3.63 -0.98
N ARG A 211 16.05 -4.42 -1.37
CA ARG A 211 14.64 -4.22 -1.02
C ARG A 211 14.00 -5.54 -0.62
N ASP A 212 13.12 -5.47 0.36
CA ASP A 212 12.14 -6.53 0.61
C ASP A 212 10.95 -6.30 -0.32
N PHE A 213 10.48 -7.34 -0.97
CA PHE A 213 9.35 -7.31 -1.91
C PHE A 213 8.21 -8.17 -1.40
N THR A 214 7.02 -7.58 -1.31
CA THR A 214 5.82 -8.22 -0.78
C THR A 214 4.82 -8.46 -1.90
N HIS A 215 4.36 -9.70 -2.07
CA HIS A 215 3.27 -9.96 -3.00
C HIS A 215 1.98 -9.27 -2.57
N ILE A 216 1.18 -8.82 -3.52
CA ILE A 216 -0.05 -8.07 -3.24
C ILE A 216 -1.03 -8.87 -2.36
N GLU A 217 -1.15 -10.17 -2.55
CA GLU A 217 -2.02 -11.01 -1.71
C GLU A 217 -1.53 -11.09 -0.27
N ASP A 218 -0.21 -11.13 -0.03
CA ASP A 218 0.36 -11.07 1.31
C ASP A 218 0.14 -9.68 1.95
N ALA A 219 0.28 -8.61 1.16
CA ALA A 219 0.02 -7.24 1.62
C ALA A 219 -1.44 -7.07 2.06
N VAL A 220 -2.38 -7.51 1.24
CA VAL A 220 -3.83 -7.47 1.51
C VAL A 220 -4.19 -8.33 2.73
N ASN A 221 -3.68 -9.57 2.80
CA ASN A 221 -3.88 -10.44 3.95
C ASN A 221 -3.36 -9.80 5.24
N GLY A 222 -2.16 -9.18 5.20
CA GLY A 222 -1.59 -8.45 6.33
C GLY A 222 -2.48 -7.28 6.80
N ALA A 223 -3.06 -6.53 5.86
CA ALA A 223 -4.00 -5.45 6.19
C ALA A 223 -5.28 -5.96 6.85
N ILE A 224 -5.86 -7.05 6.34
CA ILE A 224 -7.07 -7.68 6.91
C ILE A 224 -6.79 -8.26 8.29
N LEU A 225 -5.68 -8.94 8.48
CA LEU A 225 -5.26 -9.44 9.80
C LEU A 225 -5.09 -8.29 10.79
N SER A 226 -4.49 -7.17 10.36
CA SER A 226 -4.32 -5.98 11.17
C SER A 226 -5.67 -5.35 11.55
N ALA A 227 -6.66 -5.35 10.65
CA ALA A 227 -8.00 -4.89 10.97
C ALA A 227 -8.66 -5.76 12.04
N LYS A 228 -8.52 -7.08 11.96
CA LYS A 228 -9.17 -8.05 12.85
C LYS A 228 -8.48 -8.17 14.21
N LYS A 229 -7.14 -8.26 14.22
CA LYS A 229 -6.34 -8.62 15.40
C LYS A 229 -5.41 -7.51 15.88
N GLY A 230 -5.03 -6.58 14.98
CA GLY A 230 -4.08 -5.53 15.30
C GLY A 230 -4.59 -4.59 16.40
N SER A 231 -3.70 -4.08 17.19
CA SER A 231 -3.94 -3.04 18.19
C SER A 231 -3.24 -1.74 17.76
N LYS A 232 -3.17 -0.76 18.63
CA LYS A 232 -2.55 0.57 18.45
C LYS A 232 -1.03 0.53 18.19
N LYS A 233 -0.60 -0.27 17.20
CA LYS A 233 0.79 -0.53 16.83
C LYS A 233 1.00 -0.45 15.32
N MET A 234 2.27 -0.44 14.91
CA MET A 234 2.69 -0.62 13.53
C MET A 234 3.15 -2.06 13.30
N TYR A 235 2.57 -2.72 12.30
CA TYR A 235 2.93 -4.07 11.88
C TYR A 235 3.64 -4.05 10.54
N PHE A 236 4.80 -4.69 10.45
CA PHE A 236 5.55 -4.78 9.20
C PHE A 236 5.01 -5.91 8.35
N ILE A 237 4.62 -5.58 7.12
CA ILE A 237 4.05 -6.50 6.15
C ILE A 237 5.03 -6.59 4.97
N GLY A 238 5.82 -7.63 4.99
CA GLY A 238 6.93 -7.88 4.06
C GLY A 238 7.12 -9.38 3.83
N SER A 239 8.09 -9.74 3.00
CA SER A 239 8.49 -11.14 2.81
C SER A 239 9.52 -11.61 3.86
N GLY A 240 10.20 -10.68 4.53
CA GLY A 240 11.34 -10.97 5.39
C GLY A 240 12.61 -11.33 4.61
N LYS A 241 12.61 -11.24 3.27
CA LYS A 241 13.76 -11.48 2.40
C LYS A 241 14.11 -10.22 1.62
N SER A 242 15.40 -9.96 1.48
CA SER A 242 15.91 -8.77 0.79
C SER A 242 16.65 -9.17 -0.47
N TYR A 243 16.35 -8.52 -1.58
CA TYR A 243 16.97 -8.75 -2.88
C TYR A 243 17.63 -7.46 -3.38
N SER A 244 18.82 -7.53 -3.95
CA SER A 244 19.37 -6.41 -4.71
C SER A 244 18.63 -6.26 -6.04
N ILE A 245 18.50 -5.02 -6.52
CA ILE A 245 17.85 -4.77 -7.82
C ILE A 245 18.56 -5.53 -8.94
N LEU A 246 19.91 -5.57 -8.90
CA LEU A 246 20.70 -6.32 -9.85
C LEU A 246 20.38 -7.84 -9.83
N ASN A 247 20.20 -8.44 -8.65
CA ASN A 247 19.84 -9.87 -8.57
C ASN A 247 18.44 -10.14 -9.13
N ILE A 248 17.51 -9.20 -8.98
CA ILE A 248 16.17 -9.33 -9.57
C ILE A 248 16.25 -9.30 -11.10
N THR A 249 17.00 -8.35 -11.68
CA THR A 249 17.09 -8.24 -13.14
C THR A 249 17.75 -9.44 -13.79
N LYS A 250 18.74 -10.07 -13.12
CA LYS A 250 19.35 -11.31 -13.59
C LYS A 250 18.34 -12.45 -13.80
N LYS A 251 17.24 -12.46 -13.00
CA LYS A 251 16.20 -13.49 -13.11
C LYS A 251 15.32 -13.35 -14.36
N PHE A 252 15.26 -12.15 -14.95
CA PHE A 252 14.56 -11.93 -16.22
C PHE A 252 15.37 -12.40 -17.45
N LYS A 253 16.68 -12.72 -17.30
CA LYS A 253 17.54 -13.21 -18.40
C LYS A 253 17.52 -12.30 -19.65
N THR A 254 17.51 -11.00 -19.47
CA THR A 254 17.49 -10.00 -20.55
C THR A 254 18.56 -8.93 -20.35
N LYS A 255 18.80 -8.12 -21.40
CA LYS A 255 19.77 -7.02 -21.36
C LYS A 255 19.42 -6.01 -20.26
N ILE A 256 20.44 -5.36 -19.71
CA ILE A 256 20.34 -4.35 -18.65
C ILE A 256 20.90 -3.03 -19.18
N LYS A 257 20.20 -1.92 -18.83
CA LYS A 257 20.68 -0.56 -19.07
C LYS A 257 20.72 0.19 -17.75
N TYR A 258 21.87 0.73 -17.39
CA TYR A 258 22.00 1.57 -16.20
C TYR A 258 21.50 2.98 -16.47
N ILE A 259 20.80 3.55 -15.50
CA ILE A 259 20.37 4.94 -15.50
C ILE A 259 20.97 5.67 -14.28
N PRO A 260 21.07 7.02 -14.31
CA PRO A 260 21.63 7.81 -13.22
C PRO A 260 20.98 7.55 -11.86
N LYS A 261 21.70 7.88 -10.78
CA LYS A 261 21.16 7.88 -9.41
C LYS A 261 19.98 8.83 -9.33
N ARG A 262 19.03 8.51 -8.44
CA ARG A 262 17.84 9.30 -8.16
C ARG A 262 17.89 9.85 -6.74
N PRO A 263 17.27 11.00 -6.46
CA PRO A 263 17.15 11.51 -5.09
C PRO A 263 16.27 10.56 -4.25
N GLY A 264 16.48 10.57 -2.93
CA GLY A 264 15.67 9.79 -1.98
C GLY A 264 15.88 8.28 -1.98
N GLU A 265 16.95 7.76 -2.62
CA GLU A 265 17.24 6.31 -2.65
C GLU A 265 17.68 5.79 -1.27
N LYS A 266 16.93 4.82 -0.75
CA LYS A 266 17.29 4.06 0.45
C LYS A 266 18.13 2.84 0.04
N PHE A 267 19.24 2.57 0.74
CA PHE A 267 20.15 1.47 0.33
C PHE A 267 19.73 0.09 0.82
N THR A 268 19.09 0.00 1.99
CA THR A 268 18.71 -1.29 2.58
C THR A 268 17.27 -1.27 3.09
N GLY A 269 16.57 -2.39 2.95
CA GLY A 269 15.24 -2.57 3.49
C GLY A 269 14.91 -4.06 3.63
N LYS A 270 14.55 -4.46 4.87
CA LYS A 270 14.07 -5.80 5.21
C LYS A 270 13.02 -5.68 6.31
N ALA A 271 11.89 -6.35 6.13
CA ALA A 271 10.83 -6.37 7.12
C ALA A 271 11.22 -7.22 8.33
N LYS A 272 11.08 -6.66 9.53
CA LYS A 272 11.21 -7.39 10.81
C LYS A 272 9.83 -7.94 11.17
N LEU A 273 9.55 -9.19 10.80
CA LEU A 273 8.19 -9.78 10.85
C LEU A 273 7.78 -10.30 12.24
N TYR A 274 8.66 -10.28 13.24
CA TYR A 274 8.39 -10.87 14.55
C TYR A 274 7.05 -10.44 15.14
N LEU A 275 6.78 -9.14 15.23
CA LEU A 275 5.55 -8.61 15.80
C LEU A 275 4.31 -9.01 14.98
N SER A 276 4.41 -8.90 13.66
CA SER A 276 3.31 -9.26 12.74
C SER A 276 3.00 -10.76 12.78
N SER A 277 4.02 -11.59 12.89
CA SER A 277 3.84 -13.04 13.04
C SER A 277 3.23 -13.40 14.38
N LYS A 278 3.76 -12.84 15.49
CA LYS A 278 3.33 -13.16 16.86
C LYS A 278 1.89 -12.71 17.13
N GLU A 279 1.58 -11.45 16.83
CA GLU A 279 0.29 -10.87 17.23
C GLU A 279 -0.81 -11.06 16.16
N LEU A 280 -0.47 -11.01 14.88
CA LEU A 280 -1.45 -11.16 13.80
C LEU A 280 -1.54 -12.57 13.25
N GLY A 281 -0.52 -13.40 13.44
CA GLY A 281 -0.34 -14.67 12.74
C GLY A 281 0.03 -14.48 11.26
N TYR A 282 0.61 -13.30 10.91
CA TYR A 282 1.02 -13.01 9.55
C TYR A 282 2.19 -13.91 9.12
N LYS A 283 2.05 -14.48 7.94
CA LYS A 283 3.11 -15.24 7.25
C LYS A 283 3.12 -14.83 5.79
N SER A 284 4.29 -14.50 5.25
CA SER A 284 4.46 -14.33 3.81
C SER A 284 4.37 -15.70 3.12
N ARG A 285 3.56 -15.80 2.09
CA ARG A 285 3.28 -17.05 1.36
C ARG A 285 3.89 -17.05 -0.03
N TYR A 286 4.07 -15.86 -0.61
CA TYR A 286 4.49 -15.70 -2.00
C TYR A 286 5.95 -15.29 -2.11
N ASN A 287 6.64 -15.88 -3.08
CA ASN A 287 8.06 -15.65 -3.34
C ASN A 287 8.24 -14.87 -4.64
N LEU A 288 9.05 -13.80 -4.61
CA LEU A 288 9.33 -12.96 -5.77
C LEU A 288 9.98 -13.75 -6.92
N GLU A 289 10.87 -14.68 -6.63
CA GLU A 289 11.57 -15.45 -7.67
C GLU A 289 10.62 -16.37 -8.43
N SER A 290 9.74 -17.06 -7.70
CA SER A 290 8.70 -17.91 -8.28
C SER A 290 7.71 -17.08 -9.11
N TYR A 291 7.36 -15.88 -8.63
CA TYR A 291 6.52 -14.95 -9.38
C TYR A 291 7.15 -14.55 -10.70
N ILE A 292 8.42 -14.13 -10.70
CA ILE A 292 9.15 -13.76 -11.92
C ILE A 292 9.26 -14.95 -12.88
N LYS A 293 9.57 -16.15 -12.38
CA LYS A 293 9.63 -17.38 -13.19
C LYS A 293 8.30 -17.65 -13.88
N ASN A 294 7.19 -17.56 -13.15
CA ASN A 294 5.85 -17.76 -13.71
C ASN A 294 5.49 -16.66 -14.71
N PHE A 295 5.83 -15.40 -14.40
CA PHE A 295 5.62 -14.29 -15.33
C PHE A 295 6.31 -14.53 -16.66
N ILE A 296 7.59 -14.91 -16.65
CA ILE A 296 8.38 -15.21 -17.86
C ILE A 296 7.76 -16.37 -18.63
N LYS A 297 7.42 -17.47 -17.95
CA LYS A 297 6.79 -18.65 -18.57
C LYS A 297 5.48 -18.32 -19.28
N ASN A 298 4.68 -17.43 -18.70
CA ASN A 298 3.35 -17.07 -19.23
C ASN A 298 3.40 -15.89 -20.22
N THR A 299 4.56 -15.24 -20.36
CA THR A 299 4.73 -14.16 -21.34
C THR A 299 5.24 -14.74 -22.64
N LYS A 300 4.33 -14.84 -23.63
CA LYS A 300 4.72 -15.18 -25.03
C LYS A 300 5.48 -13.98 -25.61
N ILE A 301 6.78 -14.12 -25.85
CA ILE A 301 7.63 -13.11 -26.50
C ILE A 301 8.09 -13.65 -27.87
#